data_8873b0b24898d9778406abaec5513b7a
#
_entry.id   8873b0b24898d9778406abaec5513b7a
#
_cell.length_a   1.000
_cell.length_b   1.000
_cell.length_c   1.000
_cell.angle_alpha   90.00
_cell.angle_beta   90.00
_cell.angle_gamma   90.00
#
_symmetry.space_group_name_H-M   'P 1'
#
loop_
_entity.id
_entity.type
_entity.pdbx_description
1 polymer ?
#
loop_
_entity_poly.entity_id
_entity_poly.type
_entity_poly.pdbx_seq_one_letter_code
_entity_poly.pdbx_strand_id
1 'polypeptide(L)'
;MKRHIRIGLAVTAIAASALVYPCFAAAQIATPTVAAVPGASADIPFEMFRGSRIVLNGRVNGVDTPMMLDSGAGVTTLDDDFAKKIGLKRGTKIQAQGAGGSEEGELVQNVTIQAGNLNLSGVTVLVLDLEPIEKGIGRPIPAVLGREVFMNSVVGLDFDKQVLTLSPSKGFAAPAGATEVKLTRDSFTHFLPVSVDGLPPVDAAFDLGNGGALSVSAEYFKKTPSLAKLPFAVGLSGGVGGLHENRRVTLPKVTVGGVSLDQVPADLGTFEGGPYKDRLNAGIQLFKPFHLTLDLGHDRLWLQRTSAPVEFPKDRAGLFVTLEDDHFNVLHVTPGSPADRAGLKKGDKLAAIDGERVGPGFYASRRGNWAKDPAGTEVAVAKTDGQ
;
A
#
# COMPACT_ATOMS: atom_id res chain seq x y z
N MET A 1 -28.75 39.14 -14.70
CA MET A 1 -28.00 38.04 -15.37
C MET A 1 -27.01 37.47 -14.38
N LYS A 2 -27.33 36.33 -13.73
CA LYS A 2 -26.44 35.63 -12.81
C LYS A 2 -25.70 34.56 -13.62
N ARG A 3 -24.38 34.71 -13.83
CA ARG A 3 -23.53 33.70 -14.44
C ARG A 3 -23.16 32.69 -13.36
N HIS A 4 -23.64 31.47 -13.49
CA HIS A 4 -23.15 30.33 -12.73
C HIS A 4 -21.88 29.80 -13.40
N ILE A 5 -20.76 29.98 -12.74
CA ILE A 5 -19.50 29.34 -13.12
C ILE A 5 -19.53 27.94 -12.48
N ARG A 6 -19.71 26.92 -13.31
CA ARG A 6 -19.45 25.53 -12.91
C ARG A 6 -17.95 25.29 -13.00
N ILE A 7 -17.30 25.18 -11.87
CA ILE A 7 -15.90 24.71 -11.77
C ILE A 7 -15.99 23.18 -11.76
N GLY A 8 -15.62 22.58 -12.88
CA GLY A 8 -15.37 21.13 -12.95
C GLY A 8 -14.04 20.85 -12.31
N LEU A 9 -14.02 20.21 -11.13
CA LEU A 9 -12.81 19.64 -10.55
C LEU A 9 -12.51 18.32 -11.25
N ALA A 10 -11.47 18.29 -12.06
CA ALA A 10 -10.81 17.05 -12.44
C ALA A 10 -9.72 16.78 -11.41
N VAL A 11 -9.89 15.73 -10.60
CA VAL A 11 -8.93 15.29 -9.60
C VAL A 11 -8.37 13.96 -10.06
N THR A 12 -7.07 13.88 -10.19
CA THR A 12 -6.40 12.60 -10.48
C THR A 12 -5.19 12.49 -9.59
N ALA A 13 -5.00 11.38 -8.92
CA ALA A 13 -3.72 10.87 -8.51
C ALA A 13 -3.53 9.78 -7.47
N ILE A 14 -2.46 9.14 -7.20
CA ILE A 14 -2.24 7.78 -6.73
C ILE A 14 -1.44 7.66 -5.43
N ALA A 15 -2.00 7.05 -4.37
CA ALA A 15 -1.27 6.30 -3.36
C ALA A 15 -2.04 4.98 -3.13
N ALA A 16 -1.45 3.88 -3.55
CA ALA A 16 -2.15 2.61 -3.60
C ALA A 16 -2.28 1.97 -2.22
N SER A 17 -3.50 1.85 -1.74
CA SER A 17 -3.95 0.72 -0.97
C SER A 17 -4.92 -0.02 -1.87
N ALA A 18 -4.51 -1.17 -2.41
CA ALA A 18 -5.40 -1.99 -3.22
C ALA A 18 -6.31 -2.80 -2.31
N LEU A 19 -7.22 -2.12 -1.59
CA LEU A 19 -8.32 -2.79 -0.92
C LEU A 19 -9.35 -3.17 -1.97
N VAL A 20 -9.14 -4.32 -2.62
CA VAL A 20 -10.08 -4.84 -3.60
C VAL A 20 -11.12 -5.69 -2.89
N TYR A 21 -12.33 -5.16 -2.75
CA TYR A 21 -13.50 -5.95 -2.39
C TYR A 21 -14.29 -6.29 -3.64
N PRO A 22 -14.36 -7.58 -4.01
CA PRO A 22 -15.39 -7.98 -4.95
C PRO A 22 -16.75 -7.83 -4.26
N CYS A 23 -17.60 -6.95 -4.75
CA CYS A 23 -18.99 -6.83 -4.31
C CYS A 23 -19.80 -8.00 -4.89
N PHE A 24 -19.42 -9.25 -4.53
CA PHE A 24 -20.14 -10.46 -4.96
C PHE A 24 -20.18 -11.53 -3.87
N ALA A 25 -21.23 -12.34 -3.93
CA ALA A 25 -21.42 -13.49 -3.06
C ALA A 25 -20.13 -14.34 -3.02
N ALA A 26 -19.69 -14.68 -1.80
CA ALA A 26 -18.51 -15.49 -1.50
C ALA A 26 -18.42 -16.85 -2.25
N ALA A 27 -19.45 -17.20 -3.01
CA ALA A 27 -19.56 -18.43 -3.76
C ALA A 27 -18.73 -18.48 -5.06
N GLN A 28 -18.16 -17.37 -5.54
CA GLN A 28 -17.43 -17.34 -6.81
C GLN A 28 -15.89 -17.37 -6.68
N ILE A 29 -15.36 -17.17 -5.48
CA ILE A 29 -13.91 -17.29 -5.25
C ILE A 29 -13.64 -18.72 -4.78
N ALA A 30 -13.22 -19.58 -5.70
CA ALA A 30 -12.83 -20.94 -5.38
C ALA A 30 -11.68 -20.95 -4.38
N THR A 31 -11.75 -21.84 -3.38
CA THR A 31 -10.59 -22.08 -2.49
C THR A 31 -9.48 -22.70 -3.33
N PRO A 32 -8.29 -22.10 -3.39
CA PRO A 32 -7.20 -22.65 -4.16
C PRO A 32 -6.77 -24.01 -3.61
N THR A 33 -6.33 -24.88 -4.49
CA THR A 33 -5.64 -26.10 -4.06
C THR A 33 -4.21 -25.73 -3.68
N VAL A 34 -3.89 -25.88 -2.40
CA VAL A 34 -2.54 -25.69 -1.90
C VAL A 34 -1.75 -26.98 -2.10
N ALA A 35 -0.75 -26.98 -2.95
CA ALA A 35 0.29 -28.00 -2.86
C ALA A 35 1.10 -27.61 -1.60
N ALA A 36 1.06 -28.50 -0.60
CA ALA A 36 1.57 -28.25 0.75
C ALA A 36 2.89 -27.48 0.76
N VAL A 37 3.00 -26.48 1.65
CA VAL A 37 4.28 -25.94 2.05
C VAL A 37 5.02 -27.05 2.81
N PRO A 38 6.01 -27.73 2.22
CA PRO A 38 6.70 -28.84 2.90
C PRO A 38 7.74 -28.27 3.86
N GLY A 39 7.34 -28.01 5.11
CA GLY A 39 8.22 -27.39 6.11
C GLY A 39 8.36 -25.86 5.95
N ALA A 40 9.22 -25.25 6.75
CA ALA A 40 9.55 -23.84 6.62
C ALA A 40 10.30 -23.57 5.30
N SER A 41 10.02 -22.45 4.64
CA SER A 41 10.80 -22.04 3.48
C SER A 41 12.24 -21.68 3.87
N ALA A 42 13.14 -21.76 2.90
CA ALA A 42 14.31 -20.91 2.93
C ALA A 42 13.91 -19.43 2.91
N ASP A 43 14.82 -18.55 3.29
CA ASP A 43 14.63 -17.11 3.21
C ASP A 43 14.31 -16.70 1.75
N ILE A 44 13.20 -16.02 1.56
CA ILE A 44 12.77 -15.45 0.29
C ILE A 44 13.14 -13.97 0.32
N PRO A 45 14.14 -13.51 -0.43
CA PRO A 45 14.51 -12.11 -0.43
C PRO A 45 13.41 -11.26 -1.04
N PHE A 46 13.19 -10.08 -0.47
CA PHE A 46 12.32 -9.06 -1.03
C PHE A 46 13.01 -7.70 -1.10
N GLU A 47 12.55 -6.87 -1.99
CA GLU A 47 12.94 -5.46 -2.07
C GLU A 47 11.94 -4.59 -1.28
N MET A 48 12.46 -3.69 -0.44
CA MET A 48 11.64 -2.60 0.12
C MET A 48 11.62 -1.41 -0.85
N PHE A 49 10.81 -1.52 -1.90
CA PHE A 49 10.75 -0.48 -2.91
C PHE A 49 10.26 0.86 -2.32
N ARG A 50 11.05 1.92 -2.51
CA ARG A 50 10.87 3.26 -1.90
C ARG A 50 10.65 3.23 -0.38
N GLY A 51 11.09 2.16 0.29
CA GLY A 51 10.91 1.93 1.73
C GLY A 51 9.46 1.74 2.18
N SER A 52 8.53 1.44 1.26
CA SER A 52 7.10 1.40 1.56
C SER A 52 6.32 0.29 0.84
N ARG A 53 6.98 -0.53 0.03
CA ARG A 53 6.35 -1.67 -0.68
C ARG A 53 7.26 -2.87 -0.62
N ILE A 54 6.72 -4.02 -0.26
CA ILE A 54 7.41 -5.31 -0.32
C ILE A 54 7.23 -5.84 -1.73
N VAL A 55 8.34 -6.07 -2.44
CA VAL A 55 8.33 -6.69 -3.76
C VAL A 55 9.21 -7.91 -3.73
N LEU A 56 8.67 -9.06 -4.08
CA LEU A 56 9.38 -10.34 -4.17
C LEU A 56 9.25 -10.95 -5.56
N ASN A 57 10.12 -11.86 -5.90
CA ASN A 57 10.04 -12.61 -7.14
C ASN A 57 9.28 -13.93 -6.93
N GLY A 58 8.41 -14.24 -7.87
CA GLY A 58 7.66 -15.49 -7.91
C GLY A 58 7.28 -15.84 -9.34
N ARG A 59 6.24 -16.64 -9.51
CA ARG A 59 5.74 -17.04 -10.83
C ARG A 59 4.23 -17.01 -10.89
N VAL A 60 3.70 -16.57 -12.03
CA VAL A 60 2.29 -16.70 -12.39
C VAL A 60 2.21 -17.57 -13.64
N ASN A 61 1.51 -18.69 -13.58
CA ASN A 61 1.44 -19.68 -14.65
C ASN A 61 2.82 -20.08 -15.22
N GLY A 62 3.83 -20.19 -14.34
CA GLY A 62 5.20 -20.53 -14.71
C GLY A 62 6.05 -19.37 -15.24
N VAL A 63 5.49 -18.17 -15.42
CA VAL A 63 6.21 -16.97 -15.87
C VAL A 63 6.79 -16.24 -14.66
N ASP A 64 8.09 -15.98 -14.67
CA ASP A 64 8.78 -15.22 -13.62
C ASP A 64 8.17 -13.81 -13.53
N THR A 65 7.77 -13.43 -12.32
CA THR A 65 6.94 -12.25 -12.10
C THR A 65 7.35 -11.56 -10.79
N PRO A 66 7.76 -10.29 -10.82
CA PRO A 66 7.84 -9.49 -9.61
C PRO A 66 6.43 -9.25 -9.06
N MET A 67 6.26 -9.45 -7.75
CA MET A 67 4.97 -9.40 -7.08
C MET A 67 5.03 -8.46 -5.88
N MET A 68 4.10 -7.53 -5.78
CA MET A 68 3.92 -6.72 -4.58
C MET A 68 3.10 -7.49 -3.55
N LEU A 69 3.56 -7.54 -2.30
CA LEU A 69 2.83 -8.22 -1.22
C LEU A 69 1.84 -7.26 -0.57
N ASP A 70 0.57 -7.69 -0.49
CA ASP A 70 -0.53 -6.87 0.03
C ASP A 70 -1.51 -7.71 0.87
N SER A 71 -1.46 -7.55 2.20
CA SER A 71 -2.40 -8.24 3.10
C SER A 71 -3.80 -7.62 3.11
N GLY A 72 -3.97 -6.42 2.57
CA GLY A 72 -5.26 -5.77 2.37
C GLY A 72 -5.99 -6.21 1.09
N ALA A 73 -5.28 -6.85 0.14
CA ALA A 73 -5.89 -7.34 -1.07
C ALA A 73 -6.73 -8.61 -0.81
N GLY A 74 -8.04 -8.52 -1.00
CA GLY A 74 -8.98 -9.64 -0.80
C GLY A 74 -8.80 -10.80 -1.78
N VAL A 75 -8.16 -10.55 -2.91
CA VAL A 75 -7.74 -11.53 -3.93
C VAL A 75 -6.43 -11.07 -4.56
N THR A 76 -5.60 -12.01 -4.99
CA THR A 76 -4.42 -11.69 -5.82
C THR A 76 -4.88 -11.00 -7.10
N THR A 77 -4.27 -9.85 -7.39
CA THR A 77 -4.60 -9.01 -8.55
C THR A 77 -3.47 -9.04 -9.56
N LEU A 78 -3.80 -9.14 -10.83
CA LEU A 78 -2.87 -9.07 -11.95
C LEU A 78 -3.16 -7.81 -12.77
N ASP A 79 -2.10 -7.19 -13.26
CA ASP A 79 -2.22 -6.15 -14.27
C ASP A 79 -2.81 -6.70 -15.57
N ASP A 80 -3.65 -5.94 -16.25
CA ASP A 80 -4.40 -6.41 -17.40
C ASP A 80 -3.50 -6.65 -18.63
N ASP A 81 -2.47 -5.85 -18.83
CA ASP A 81 -1.48 -6.04 -19.90
C ASP A 81 -0.56 -7.23 -19.60
N PHE A 82 -0.19 -7.43 -18.34
CA PHE A 82 0.51 -8.63 -17.93
C PHE A 82 -0.35 -9.87 -18.13
N ALA A 83 -1.62 -9.85 -17.73
CA ALA A 83 -2.56 -10.95 -17.92
C ALA A 83 -2.71 -11.32 -19.42
N LYS A 84 -2.82 -10.33 -20.30
CA LYS A 84 -2.81 -10.51 -21.77
C LYS A 84 -1.51 -11.14 -22.25
N LYS A 85 -0.37 -10.63 -21.79
CA LYS A 85 0.97 -11.10 -22.16
C LYS A 85 1.19 -12.58 -21.83
N ILE A 86 0.68 -13.08 -20.71
CA ILE A 86 0.78 -14.49 -20.32
C ILE A 86 -0.37 -15.35 -20.86
N GLY A 87 -1.22 -14.78 -21.71
CA GLY A 87 -2.29 -15.51 -22.42
C GLY A 87 -3.49 -15.91 -21.54
N LEU A 88 -3.77 -15.18 -20.46
CA LEU A 88 -4.97 -15.43 -19.68
C LEU A 88 -6.23 -15.12 -20.50
N LYS A 89 -7.21 -16.02 -20.39
CA LYS A 89 -8.50 -15.82 -21.04
C LYS A 89 -9.31 -14.78 -20.25
N ARG A 90 -10.20 -14.08 -20.97
CA ARG A 90 -11.16 -13.17 -20.35
C ARG A 90 -12.00 -13.87 -19.31
N GLY A 91 -12.26 -13.19 -18.20
CA GLY A 91 -12.97 -13.69 -17.04
C GLY A 91 -14.39 -13.13 -16.92
N THR A 92 -14.93 -13.23 -15.72
CA THR A 92 -16.24 -12.64 -15.38
C THR A 92 -16.04 -11.21 -14.95
N LYS A 93 -16.70 -10.26 -15.63
CA LYS A 93 -16.67 -8.83 -15.25
C LYS A 93 -17.25 -8.59 -13.87
N ILE A 94 -16.60 -7.78 -13.10
CA ILE A 94 -17.03 -7.34 -11.76
C ILE A 94 -16.72 -5.86 -11.54
N GLN A 95 -17.35 -5.27 -10.50
CA GLN A 95 -16.91 -4.01 -9.92
C GLN A 95 -16.00 -4.33 -8.72
N ALA A 96 -14.74 -3.99 -8.83
CA ALA A 96 -13.79 -4.06 -7.75
C ALA A 96 -13.84 -2.76 -6.92
N GLN A 97 -13.86 -2.90 -5.60
CA GLN A 97 -13.83 -1.76 -4.69
C GLN A 97 -12.44 -1.62 -4.11
N GLY A 98 -11.85 -0.44 -4.25
CA GLY A 98 -10.55 -0.10 -3.66
C GLY A 98 -10.59 1.13 -2.76
N ALA A 99 -9.43 1.57 -2.27
CA ALA A 99 -9.32 2.73 -1.39
C ALA A 99 -9.68 4.04 -2.07
N GLY A 100 -9.60 4.11 -3.39
CA GLY A 100 -9.96 5.30 -4.19
C GLY A 100 -11.39 5.30 -4.72
N GLY A 101 -12.09 4.16 -4.65
CA GLY A 101 -13.43 4.00 -5.23
C GLY A 101 -13.63 2.64 -5.89
N SER A 102 -14.49 2.60 -6.90
CA SER A 102 -14.81 1.38 -7.66
C SER A 102 -14.19 1.42 -9.06
N GLU A 103 -13.76 0.25 -9.54
CA GLU A 103 -13.22 0.07 -10.89
C GLU A 103 -13.72 -1.23 -11.51
N GLU A 104 -13.94 -1.25 -12.82
CA GLU A 104 -14.32 -2.48 -13.54
C GLU A 104 -13.09 -3.39 -13.69
N GLY A 105 -13.25 -4.66 -13.31
CA GLY A 105 -12.22 -5.68 -13.47
C GLY A 105 -12.82 -7.01 -13.90
N GLU A 106 -11.97 -8.04 -13.99
CA GLU A 106 -12.38 -9.37 -14.37
C GLU A 106 -11.84 -10.42 -13.40
N LEU A 107 -12.71 -11.33 -12.93
CA LEU A 107 -12.28 -12.52 -12.19
C LEU A 107 -11.90 -13.62 -13.17
N VAL A 108 -10.64 -14.04 -13.10
CA VAL A 108 -10.07 -15.13 -13.91
C VAL A 108 -9.72 -16.30 -13.00
N GLN A 109 -10.18 -17.49 -13.34
CA GLN A 109 -9.99 -18.72 -12.56
C GLN A 109 -8.84 -19.58 -13.10
N ASN A 110 -8.42 -20.56 -12.27
CA ASN A 110 -7.42 -21.57 -12.63
C ASN A 110 -6.01 -21.01 -12.89
N VAL A 111 -5.63 -19.96 -12.17
CA VAL A 111 -4.27 -19.43 -12.20
C VAL A 111 -3.39 -20.17 -11.20
N THR A 112 -2.13 -20.39 -11.56
CA THR A 112 -1.11 -20.94 -10.64
C THR A 112 -0.20 -19.82 -10.18
N ILE A 113 0.04 -19.77 -8.86
CA ILE A 113 0.95 -18.79 -8.23
C ILE A 113 2.01 -19.54 -7.45
N GLN A 114 3.26 -19.14 -7.62
CA GLN A 114 4.40 -19.67 -6.86
C GLN A 114 5.14 -18.52 -6.18
N ALA A 115 5.36 -18.66 -4.87
CA ALA A 115 6.18 -17.75 -4.08
C ALA A 115 7.06 -18.59 -3.12
N GLY A 116 8.37 -18.60 -3.33
CA GLY A 116 9.25 -19.50 -2.60
C GLY A 116 8.84 -20.98 -2.74
N ASN A 117 8.56 -21.62 -1.61
CA ASN A 117 8.09 -23.02 -1.55
C ASN A 117 6.55 -23.15 -1.56
N LEU A 118 5.81 -22.04 -1.59
CA LEU A 118 4.36 -22.05 -1.71
C LEU A 118 3.95 -22.18 -3.18
N ASN A 119 3.15 -23.20 -3.47
CA ASN A 119 2.54 -23.39 -4.77
C ASN A 119 1.02 -23.41 -4.60
N LEU A 120 0.36 -22.46 -5.21
CA LEU A 120 -1.10 -22.35 -5.24
C LEU A 120 -1.60 -22.64 -6.65
N SER A 121 -2.56 -23.55 -6.79
CA SER A 121 -3.21 -23.85 -8.08
C SER A 121 -4.73 -23.66 -7.97
N GLY A 122 -5.37 -23.43 -9.11
CA GLY A 122 -6.80 -23.13 -9.15
C GLY A 122 -7.16 -21.77 -8.53
N VAL A 123 -6.19 -20.85 -8.43
CA VAL A 123 -6.42 -19.52 -7.85
C VAL A 123 -7.37 -18.73 -8.74
N THR A 124 -8.34 -18.07 -8.12
CA THR A 124 -9.13 -17.04 -8.78
C THR A 124 -8.41 -15.71 -8.55
N VAL A 125 -8.02 -15.03 -9.62
CA VAL A 125 -7.37 -13.71 -9.57
C VAL A 125 -8.28 -12.64 -10.10
N LEU A 126 -8.06 -11.42 -9.67
CA LEU A 126 -8.66 -10.23 -10.24
C LEU A 126 -7.70 -9.64 -11.28
N VAL A 127 -8.20 -9.29 -12.45
CA VAL A 127 -7.46 -8.56 -13.48
C VAL A 127 -7.99 -7.15 -13.53
N LEU A 128 -7.10 -6.18 -13.36
CA LEU A 128 -7.38 -4.74 -13.39
C LEU A 128 -6.34 -4.01 -14.24
N ASP A 129 -6.68 -2.83 -14.72
CA ASP A 129 -5.70 -1.85 -15.20
C ASP A 129 -4.95 -1.27 -14.01
N LEU A 130 -3.69 -1.66 -13.81
CA LEU A 130 -2.84 -1.15 -12.74
C LEU A 130 -1.94 0.01 -13.20
N GLU A 131 -1.94 0.41 -14.47
CA GLU A 131 -1.08 1.49 -15.00
C GLU A 131 -1.16 2.77 -14.16
N PRO A 132 -2.34 3.29 -13.76
CA PRO A 132 -2.41 4.48 -12.93
C PRO A 132 -1.72 4.31 -11.56
N ILE A 133 -1.78 3.12 -10.97
CA ILE A 133 -1.12 2.80 -9.71
C ILE A 133 0.38 2.66 -9.92
N GLU A 134 0.81 1.99 -10.97
CA GLU A 134 2.20 1.82 -11.37
C GLU A 134 2.93 3.15 -11.53
N LYS A 135 2.30 4.10 -12.24
CA LYS A 135 2.82 5.46 -12.41
C LYS A 135 2.99 6.20 -11.09
N GLY A 136 2.06 6.04 -10.16
CA GLY A 136 2.14 6.65 -8.83
C GLY A 136 3.19 6.00 -7.92
N ILE A 137 3.31 4.68 -7.97
CA ILE A 137 4.36 3.95 -7.26
C ILE A 137 5.71 4.17 -7.92
N GLY A 138 5.74 4.28 -9.26
CA GLY A 138 6.92 4.56 -10.06
C GLY A 138 7.65 3.31 -10.57
N ARG A 139 6.92 2.20 -10.72
CA ARG A 139 7.40 0.97 -11.38
C ARG A 139 6.24 0.10 -11.82
N PRO A 140 6.44 -0.79 -12.81
CA PRO A 140 5.46 -1.83 -13.14
C PRO A 140 5.17 -2.76 -11.96
N ILE A 141 3.90 -3.15 -11.82
CA ILE A 141 3.39 -4.07 -10.81
C ILE A 141 2.55 -5.16 -11.50
N PRO A 142 3.20 -6.15 -12.15
CA PRO A 142 2.47 -7.18 -12.88
C PRO A 142 1.54 -8.01 -12.01
N ALA A 143 1.84 -8.12 -10.70
CA ALA A 143 1.02 -8.85 -9.75
C ALA A 143 1.06 -8.22 -8.36
N VAL A 144 -0.10 -8.23 -7.69
CA VAL A 144 -0.26 -7.96 -6.28
C VAL A 144 -0.68 -9.24 -5.59
N LEU A 145 0.21 -9.81 -4.78
CA LEU A 145 -0.06 -11.01 -3.98
C LEU A 145 -0.98 -10.68 -2.83
N GLY A 146 -2.18 -11.23 -2.88
CA GLY A 146 -3.23 -10.99 -1.92
C GLY A 146 -3.38 -12.09 -0.87
N ARG A 147 -4.60 -12.18 -0.40
CA ARG A 147 -5.06 -13.03 0.69
C ARG A 147 -4.61 -14.50 0.59
N GLU A 148 -4.51 -15.06 -0.59
CA GLU A 148 -4.27 -16.49 -0.79
C GLU A 148 -2.97 -16.95 -0.14
N VAL A 149 -1.93 -16.12 -0.16
CA VAL A 149 -0.64 -16.42 0.48
C VAL A 149 -0.81 -16.46 2.01
N PHE A 150 -1.45 -15.46 2.56
CA PHE A 150 -1.60 -15.28 4.01
C PHE A 150 -2.56 -16.29 4.65
N MET A 151 -3.55 -16.75 3.91
CA MET A 151 -4.52 -17.74 4.41
C MET A 151 -4.00 -19.18 4.36
N ASN A 152 -2.96 -19.43 3.57
CA ASN A 152 -2.46 -20.78 3.32
C ASN A 152 -1.07 -21.03 3.90
N SER A 153 -0.47 -20.02 4.54
CA SER A 153 0.84 -20.15 5.19
C SER A 153 0.98 -19.18 6.35
N VAL A 154 1.86 -19.48 7.29
CA VAL A 154 2.39 -18.50 8.23
C VAL A 154 3.48 -17.72 7.51
N VAL A 155 3.29 -16.41 7.43
CA VAL A 155 4.22 -15.49 6.77
C VAL A 155 5.08 -14.80 7.82
N GLY A 156 6.40 -15.02 7.79
CA GLY A 156 7.36 -14.27 8.58
C GLY A 156 7.96 -13.14 7.75
N LEU A 157 8.12 -11.95 8.32
CA LEU A 157 8.74 -10.79 7.68
C LEU A 157 9.82 -10.20 8.59
N ASP A 158 11.05 -10.17 8.09
CA ASP A 158 12.19 -9.49 8.67
C ASP A 158 12.56 -8.30 7.77
N PHE A 159 12.18 -7.09 8.19
CA PHE A 159 12.42 -5.88 7.40
C PHE A 159 13.89 -5.46 7.40
N ASP A 160 14.64 -5.81 8.43
CA ASP A 160 16.06 -5.45 8.55
C ASP A 160 16.90 -6.26 7.56
N LYS A 161 16.62 -7.57 7.44
CA LYS A 161 17.27 -8.45 6.47
C LYS A 161 16.60 -8.45 5.10
N GLN A 162 15.41 -7.90 4.98
CA GLN A 162 14.55 -7.96 3.79
C GLN A 162 14.30 -9.40 3.32
N VAL A 163 13.91 -10.25 4.25
CA VAL A 163 13.55 -11.64 3.97
C VAL A 163 12.14 -11.97 4.46
N LEU A 164 11.46 -12.77 3.66
CA LEU A 164 10.17 -13.37 3.94
C LEU A 164 10.36 -14.87 4.11
N THR A 165 9.67 -15.47 5.08
CA THR A 165 9.57 -16.90 5.25
C THR A 165 8.13 -17.37 5.16
N LEU A 166 7.93 -18.58 4.63
CA LEU A 166 6.62 -19.22 4.55
C LEU A 166 6.71 -20.57 5.30
N SER A 167 5.80 -20.78 6.23
CA SER A 167 5.73 -21.99 7.03
C SER A 167 4.33 -22.57 7.06
N PRO A 168 4.20 -23.90 7.26
CA PRO A 168 2.87 -24.48 7.50
C PRO A 168 2.28 -23.96 8.81
N SER A 169 0.98 -23.65 8.83
CA SER A 169 0.29 -23.26 10.07
C SER A 169 0.20 -24.41 11.07
N LYS A 170 0.04 -25.65 10.56
CA LYS A 170 -0.07 -26.84 11.45
C LYS A 170 1.22 -27.05 12.24
N GLY A 171 1.11 -26.97 13.55
CA GLY A 171 2.25 -27.17 14.46
C GLY A 171 3.20 -25.96 14.56
N PHE A 172 2.83 -24.82 14.00
CA PHE A 172 3.63 -23.59 14.12
C PHE A 172 3.61 -23.08 15.55
N ALA A 173 4.79 -22.85 16.10
CA ALA A 173 4.99 -22.27 17.43
C ALA A 173 5.21 -20.76 17.33
N ALA A 174 4.60 -20.00 18.24
CA ALA A 174 4.82 -18.55 18.32
C ALA A 174 6.32 -18.24 18.48
N PRO A 175 6.85 -17.19 17.82
CA PRO A 175 8.23 -16.78 17.99
C PRO A 175 8.51 -16.37 19.45
N ALA A 176 9.64 -16.80 19.99
CA ALA A 176 10.03 -16.47 21.36
C ALA A 176 10.16 -14.94 21.53
N GLY A 177 9.58 -14.39 22.60
CA GLY A 177 9.63 -12.97 22.91
C GLY A 177 8.73 -12.07 22.03
N ALA A 178 7.94 -12.65 21.14
CA ALA A 178 6.96 -11.90 20.38
C ALA A 178 5.66 -11.67 21.18
N THR A 179 5.01 -10.54 20.97
CA THR A 179 3.69 -10.22 21.51
C THR A 179 2.63 -10.69 20.56
N GLU A 180 1.73 -11.56 20.98
CA GLU A 180 0.57 -11.96 20.19
C GLU A 180 -0.49 -10.87 20.20
N VAL A 181 -0.95 -10.49 19.01
CA VAL A 181 -2.09 -9.61 18.79
C VAL A 181 -3.19 -10.42 18.13
N LYS A 182 -4.29 -10.60 18.83
CA LYS A 182 -5.49 -11.23 18.26
C LYS A 182 -6.10 -10.29 17.23
N LEU A 183 -6.34 -10.82 16.04
CA LEU A 183 -7.04 -10.11 14.99
C LEU A 183 -8.53 -10.41 15.05
N THR A 184 -9.34 -9.43 14.68
CA THR A 184 -10.73 -9.66 14.29
C THR A 184 -10.80 -9.69 12.77
N ARG A 185 -11.82 -10.34 12.21
CA ARG A 185 -11.98 -10.45 10.77
C ARG A 185 -13.39 -10.07 10.35
N ASP A 186 -13.47 -9.24 9.33
CA ASP A 186 -14.72 -8.92 8.64
C ASP A 186 -14.50 -9.17 7.15
N SER A 187 -15.26 -10.12 6.61
CA SER A 187 -15.11 -10.58 5.22
C SER A 187 -13.67 -11.02 4.89
N PHE A 188 -12.95 -10.24 4.12
CA PHE A 188 -11.58 -10.54 3.69
C PHE A 188 -10.51 -9.78 4.48
N THR A 189 -10.90 -8.90 5.39
CA THR A 189 -9.96 -8.02 6.10
C THR A 189 -9.76 -8.42 7.53
N HIS A 190 -8.51 -8.39 7.94
CA HIS A 190 -8.11 -8.55 9.33
C HIS A 190 -7.91 -7.19 9.97
N PHE A 191 -8.35 -7.06 11.21
CA PHE A 191 -8.24 -5.85 12.00
C PHE A 191 -7.48 -6.11 13.28
N LEU A 192 -6.71 -5.11 13.72
CA LEU A 192 -6.02 -5.11 15.01
C LEU A 192 -6.39 -3.84 15.77
N PRO A 193 -6.35 -3.89 17.11
CA PRO A 193 -6.60 -2.72 17.93
C PRO A 193 -5.43 -1.73 17.86
N VAL A 194 -5.73 -0.47 17.52
CA VAL A 194 -4.79 0.64 17.48
C VAL A 194 -5.34 1.80 18.31
N SER A 195 -4.51 2.36 19.20
CA SER A 195 -4.84 3.58 19.94
C SER A 195 -4.12 4.78 19.36
N VAL A 196 -4.82 5.88 19.21
CA VAL A 196 -4.28 7.15 18.71
C VAL A 196 -4.31 8.17 19.84
N ASP A 197 -3.15 8.71 20.20
CA ASP A 197 -2.98 9.80 21.18
C ASP A 197 -3.70 9.56 22.54
N GLY A 198 -3.64 8.33 23.04
CA GLY A 198 -4.28 7.94 24.29
C GLY A 198 -5.80 7.75 24.23
N LEU A 199 -6.40 7.88 23.05
CA LEU A 199 -7.82 7.52 22.85
C LEU A 199 -8.02 6.00 22.98
N PRO A 200 -9.24 5.55 23.29
CA PRO A 200 -9.56 4.13 23.32
C PRO A 200 -9.15 3.43 22.01
N PRO A 201 -8.71 2.16 22.08
CA PRO A 201 -8.38 1.40 20.88
C PRO A 201 -9.55 1.32 19.91
N VAL A 202 -9.26 1.42 18.64
CA VAL A 202 -10.20 1.21 17.54
C VAL A 202 -9.60 0.22 16.56
N ASP A 203 -10.46 -0.54 15.90
CA ASP A 203 -10.06 -1.48 14.88
C ASP A 203 -9.40 -0.77 13.70
N ALA A 204 -8.17 -1.17 13.37
CA ALA A 204 -7.44 -0.76 12.20
C ALA A 204 -7.25 -1.95 11.26
N ALA A 205 -7.58 -1.81 9.98
CA ALA A 205 -7.28 -2.81 8.99
C ALA A 205 -5.75 -3.04 8.94
N PHE A 206 -5.33 -4.30 8.96
CA PHE A 206 -3.93 -4.69 8.79
C PHE A 206 -3.61 -4.74 7.30
N ASP A 207 -2.82 -3.79 6.81
CA ASP A 207 -2.65 -3.57 5.38
C ASP A 207 -1.18 -3.28 4.99
N LEU A 208 -0.46 -4.31 4.58
CA LEU A 208 0.92 -4.19 4.08
C LEU A 208 1.00 -3.56 2.68
N GLY A 209 -0.12 -3.49 1.95
CA GLY A 209 -0.24 -2.78 0.69
C GLY A 209 -0.37 -1.26 0.87
N ASN A 210 -0.78 -0.79 2.05
CA ASN A 210 -0.75 0.62 2.39
C ASN A 210 0.69 1.07 2.72
N GLY A 211 1.30 1.87 1.87
CA GLY A 211 2.68 2.35 2.06
C GLY A 211 2.85 3.46 3.08
N GLY A 212 1.77 3.93 3.70
CA GLY A 212 1.77 4.88 4.81
C GLY A 212 1.97 4.21 6.17
N ALA A 213 1.83 4.99 7.24
CA ALA A 213 1.76 4.44 8.59
C ALA A 213 0.30 4.26 9.04
N LEU A 214 -0.52 5.30 8.93
CA LEU A 214 -1.92 5.23 9.36
C LEU A 214 -2.81 6.04 8.42
N SER A 215 -3.91 5.45 7.99
CA SER A 215 -4.99 6.14 7.30
C SER A 215 -6.24 6.15 8.18
N VAL A 216 -6.92 7.27 8.23
CA VAL A 216 -8.07 7.52 9.11
C VAL A 216 -9.30 7.80 8.27
N SER A 217 -10.36 7.01 8.45
CA SER A 217 -11.61 7.22 7.73
C SER A 217 -12.22 8.60 7.98
N ALA A 218 -13.01 9.08 7.02
CA ALA A 218 -13.69 10.36 7.14
C ALA A 218 -14.66 10.39 8.33
N GLU A 219 -15.38 9.30 8.59
CA GLU A 219 -16.31 9.20 9.70
C GLU A 219 -15.62 9.17 11.05
N TYR A 220 -14.52 8.41 11.21
CA TYR A 220 -13.74 8.41 12.44
C TYR A 220 -13.14 9.80 12.69
N PHE A 221 -12.62 10.45 11.66
CA PHE A 221 -12.10 11.81 11.74
C PHE A 221 -13.17 12.82 12.20
N LYS A 222 -14.38 12.76 11.61
CA LYS A 222 -15.52 13.60 12.03
C LYS A 222 -15.92 13.39 13.50
N LYS A 223 -15.81 12.15 14.00
CA LYS A 223 -16.12 11.79 15.39
C LYS A 223 -15.01 12.10 16.39
N THR A 224 -13.82 12.49 15.92
CA THR A 224 -12.64 12.73 16.75
C THR A 224 -12.12 14.18 16.60
N PRO A 225 -12.78 15.17 17.24
CA PRO A 225 -12.46 16.60 17.06
C PRO A 225 -11.02 16.99 17.45
N SER A 226 -10.34 16.20 18.28
CA SER A 226 -8.93 16.43 18.63
C SER A 226 -8.02 16.35 17.44
N LEU A 227 -8.29 15.44 16.48
CA LEU A 227 -7.50 15.28 15.26
C LEU A 227 -7.62 16.51 14.34
N ALA A 228 -8.75 17.19 14.36
CA ALA A 228 -8.96 18.40 13.53
C ALA A 228 -8.13 19.59 13.98
N LYS A 229 -7.58 19.56 15.22
CA LYS A 229 -6.74 20.63 15.79
C LYS A 229 -5.26 20.46 15.45
N LEU A 230 -4.86 19.33 14.91
CA LEU A 230 -3.48 19.07 14.55
C LEU A 230 -3.06 19.94 13.35
N PRO A 231 -1.82 20.45 13.33
CA PRO A 231 -1.26 21.04 12.13
C PRO A 231 -1.26 20.03 10.99
N PHE A 232 -1.69 20.45 9.82
CA PHE A 232 -1.79 19.56 8.67
C PHE A 232 -1.20 20.18 7.39
N ALA A 233 -0.83 19.31 6.48
CA ALA A 233 -0.57 19.63 5.08
C ALA A 233 -1.67 18.95 4.22
N VAL A 234 -2.02 19.57 3.11
CA VAL A 234 -2.88 18.91 2.12
C VAL A 234 -2.05 17.93 1.33
N GLY A 235 -2.51 16.70 1.25
CA GLY A 235 -1.88 15.61 0.51
C GLY A 235 -2.90 14.88 -0.36
N LEU A 236 -2.40 13.91 -1.11
CA LEU A 236 -3.23 12.99 -1.89
C LEU A 236 -3.03 11.55 -1.39
N SER A 237 -4.09 10.78 -1.34
CA SER A 237 -4.06 9.34 -1.12
C SER A 237 -5.16 8.66 -1.94
N GLY A 238 -5.04 7.36 -2.11
CA GLY A 238 -5.99 6.56 -2.86
C GLY A 238 -5.41 5.22 -3.25
N GLY A 239 -5.98 4.60 -4.26
CA GLY A 239 -5.62 3.27 -4.76
C GLY A 239 -6.50 2.91 -5.94
N VAL A 240 -6.87 1.65 -6.07
CA VAL A 240 -7.88 1.22 -7.04
C VAL A 240 -9.12 2.11 -6.90
N GLY A 241 -9.62 2.62 -8.03
CA GLY A 241 -10.74 3.55 -8.10
C GLY A 241 -10.39 5.03 -7.98
N GLY A 242 -9.11 5.40 -7.80
CA GLY A 242 -8.63 6.78 -7.90
C GLY A 242 -8.02 7.37 -6.64
N LEU A 243 -7.91 8.71 -6.63
CA LEU A 243 -7.33 9.49 -5.54
C LEU A 243 -8.25 10.58 -5.04
N HIS A 244 -8.00 10.97 -3.80
CA HIS A 244 -8.67 12.08 -3.14
C HIS A 244 -7.69 12.88 -2.28
N GLU A 245 -8.05 14.13 -2.03
CA GLU A 245 -7.34 14.98 -1.09
C GLU A 245 -7.59 14.52 0.35
N ASN A 246 -6.55 14.63 1.16
CA ASN A 246 -6.60 14.33 2.59
C ASN A 246 -5.85 15.39 3.39
N ARG A 247 -5.98 15.31 4.71
CA ARG A 247 -5.17 16.06 5.66
C ARG A 247 -4.05 15.18 6.19
N ARG A 248 -2.83 15.46 5.80
CA ARG A 248 -1.65 14.79 6.33
C ARG A 248 -1.18 15.45 7.61
N VAL A 249 -1.17 14.69 8.70
CA VAL A 249 -0.78 15.13 10.05
C VAL A 249 0.37 14.29 10.60
N THR A 250 0.95 14.75 11.71
CA THR A 250 1.80 13.92 12.56
C THR A 250 1.08 13.70 13.88
N LEU A 251 0.73 12.45 14.17
CA LEU A 251 0.13 12.06 15.44
C LEU A 251 1.21 12.00 16.51
N PRO A 252 1.00 12.61 17.70
CA PRO A 252 1.99 12.56 18.77
C PRO A 252 2.36 11.14 19.17
N LYS A 253 1.37 10.25 19.26
CA LYS A 253 1.55 8.86 19.69
C LYS A 253 0.54 7.92 19.04
N VAL A 254 1.01 6.75 18.63
CA VAL A 254 0.16 5.61 18.20
C VAL A 254 0.62 4.36 18.95
N THR A 255 -0.31 3.60 19.51
CA THR A 255 0.01 2.34 20.19
C THR A 255 -0.54 1.16 19.42
N VAL A 256 0.31 0.19 19.12
CA VAL A 256 -0.02 -1.06 18.43
C VAL A 256 0.70 -2.22 19.11
N GLY A 257 0.00 -3.34 19.39
CA GLY A 257 0.58 -4.50 20.06
C GLY A 257 1.24 -4.19 21.41
N GLY A 258 0.73 -3.20 22.15
CA GLY A 258 1.30 -2.75 23.43
C GLY A 258 2.54 -1.84 23.27
N VAL A 259 3.00 -1.57 22.06
CA VAL A 259 4.15 -0.70 21.79
C VAL A 259 3.68 0.67 21.35
N SER A 260 4.18 1.72 22.02
CA SER A 260 3.92 3.11 21.63
C SER A 260 4.98 3.60 20.64
N LEU A 261 4.52 4.22 19.58
CA LEU A 261 5.32 4.84 18.52
C LEU A 261 5.01 6.34 18.52
N ASP A 262 6.06 7.17 18.53
CA ASP A 262 5.91 8.62 18.58
C ASP A 262 6.02 9.23 17.18
N GLN A 263 5.43 10.41 16.98
CA GLN A 263 5.52 11.21 15.76
C GLN A 263 5.08 10.45 14.49
N VAL A 264 3.99 9.69 14.59
CA VAL A 264 3.50 8.83 13.50
C VAL A 264 2.78 9.67 12.44
N PRO A 265 3.17 9.62 11.16
CA PRO A 265 2.42 10.27 10.10
C PRO A 265 1.09 9.57 9.87
N ALA A 266 0.06 10.38 9.65
CA ALA A 266 -1.27 9.87 9.33
C ALA A 266 -1.97 10.72 8.28
N ASP A 267 -2.77 10.08 7.44
CA ASP A 267 -3.65 10.73 6.48
C ASP A 267 -5.08 10.67 7.00
N LEU A 268 -5.71 11.84 7.19
CA LEU A 268 -7.07 11.96 7.75
C LEU A 268 -8.09 12.18 6.62
N GLY A 269 -9.23 11.49 6.70
CA GLY A 269 -10.30 11.59 5.72
C GLY A 269 -10.03 10.83 4.43
N THR A 270 -9.29 9.73 4.51
CA THR A 270 -8.77 9.02 3.34
C THR A 270 -9.77 8.12 2.62
N PHE A 271 -10.84 7.72 3.26
CA PHE A 271 -11.89 6.87 2.66
C PHE A 271 -13.23 7.10 3.33
N GLU A 272 -14.29 6.91 2.57
CA GLU A 272 -15.68 7.04 3.02
C GLU A 272 -16.46 5.75 2.71
N GLY A 273 -17.37 5.39 3.63
CA GLY A 273 -18.22 4.22 3.47
C GLY A 273 -17.51 2.88 3.56
N GLY A 274 -18.20 1.82 3.12
CA GLY A 274 -17.70 0.46 3.15
C GLY A 274 -17.50 -0.12 4.56
N PRO A 275 -16.82 -1.28 4.65
CA PRO A 275 -16.62 -1.97 5.92
C PRO A 275 -15.64 -1.24 6.88
N TYR A 276 -14.95 -0.22 6.39
CA TYR A 276 -13.98 0.56 7.18
C TYR A 276 -14.47 1.94 7.60
N LYS A 277 -15.73 2.28 7.33
CA LYS A 277 -16.24 3.66 7.49
C LYS A 277 -15.94 4.31 8.84
N ASP A 278 -15.88 3.54 9.93
CA ASP A 278 -15.59 4.03 11.29
C ASP A 278 -14.25 3.55 11.83
N ARG A 279 -13.34 3.10 10.95
CA ARG A 279 -12.10 2.41 11.31
C ARG A 279 -10.87 3.13 10.79
N LEU A 280 -9.72 2.58 11.12
CA LEU A 280 -8.42 3.00 10.62
C LEU A 280 -7.90 1.97 9.62
N ASN A 281 -6.82 2.34 8.90
CA ASN A 281 -6.02 1.40 8.11
C ASN A 281 -4.57 1.57 8.53
N ALA A 282 -3.99 0.50 9.09
CA ALA A 282 -2.62 0.44 9.58
C ALA A 282 -1.70 -0.06 8.46
N GLY A 283 -0.89 0.83 7.92
CA GLY A 283 0.00 0.57 6.82
C GLY A 283 1.39 0.10 7.25
N ILE A 284 2.18 -0.33 6.25
CA ILE A 284 3.46 -1.00 6.44
C ILE A 284 4.45 -0.20 7.31
N GLN A 285 4.43 1.14 7.24
CA GLN A 285 5.36 1.96 8.02
C GLN A 285 5.16 1.80 9.53
N LEU A 286 3.92 1.49 9.97
CA LEU A 286 3.62 1.25 11.37
C LEU A 286 4.25 -0.05 11.88
N PHE A 287 4.51 -1.00 10.98
CA PHE A 287 5.00 -2.34 11.30
C PHE A 287 6.51 -2.51 11.09
N LYS A 288 7.18 -1.63 10.39
CA LYS A 288 8.64 -1.70 10.17
C LYS A 288 9.49 -1.82 11.45
N PRO A 289 9.06 -1.27 12.60
CA PRO A 289 9.79 -1.47 13.85
C PRO A 289 9.70 -2.89 14.45
N PHE A 290 9.09 -3.83 13.74
CA PHE A 290 8.87 -5.19 14.24
C PHE A 290 9.32 -6.24 13.23
N HIS A 291 9.77 -7.40 13.71
CA HIS A 291 9.63 -8.63 12.95
C HIS A 291 8.19 -9.09 13.06
N LEU A 292 7.57 -9.39 11.94
CA LEU A 292 6.17 -9.83 11.89
C LEU A 292 6.09 -11.32 11.67
N THR A 293 5.13 -11.95 12.34
CA THR A 293 4.70 -13.31 12.01
C THR A 293 3.19 -13.33 11.90
N LEU A 294 2.69 -13.70 10.74
CA LEU A 294 1.29 -13.60 10.33
C LEU A 294 0.72 -14.99 10.10
N ASP A 295 -0.25 -15.40 10.89
CA ASP A 295 -1.07 -16.60 10.68
C ASP A 295 -2.52 -16.16 10.49
N LEU A 296 -2.78 -15.49 9.36
CA LEU A 296 -4.07 -14.88 9.08
C LEU A 296 -5.18 -15.93 8.87
N GLY A 297 -4.82 -17.16 8.53
CA GLY A 297 -5.75 -18.28 8.50
C GLY A 297 -6.37 -18.58 9.87
N HIS A 298 -5.68 -18.21 10.96
CA HIS A 298 -6.12 -18.39 12.35
C HIS A 298 -6.29 -17.07 13.11
N ASP A 299 -6.38 -15.94 12.40
CA ASP A 299 -6.61 -14.59 12.95
C ASP A 299 -5.55 -14.18 13.99
N ARG A 300 -4.25 -14.53 13.74
CA ARG A 300 -3.14 -14.26 14.65
C ARG A 300 -2.04 -13.44 13.98
N LEU A 301 -1.49 -12.51 14.76
CA LEU A 301 -0.32 -11.72 14.44
C LEU A 301 0.61 -11.72 15.63
N TRP A 302 1.90 -11.97 15.43
CA TRP A 302 2.93 -11.77 16.43
C TRP A 302 3.84 -10.63 16.02
N LEU A 303 4.06 -9.72 16.96
CA LEU A 303 4.94 -8.56 16.83
C LEU A 303 6.15 -8.75 17.73
N GLN A 304 7.34 -8.80 17.17
CA GLN A 304 8.58 -8.82 17.91
C GLN A 304 9.32 -7.50 17.66
N ARG A 305 9.39 -6.65 18.68
CA ARG A 305 10.04 -5.34 18.58
C ARG A 305 11.52 -5.50 18.23
N THR A 306 11.99 -4.78 17.20
CA THR A 306 13.42 -4.74 16.84
C THR A 306 14.13 -3.64 17.65
N SER A 307 15.47 -3.67 17.67
CA SER A 307 16.28 -2.61 18.27
C SER A 307 16.45 -1.40 17.36
N ALA A 308 15.99 -1.47 16.12
CA ALA A 308 16.10 -0.38 15.16
C ALA A 308 15.37 0.89 15.66
N PRO A 309 15.93 2.09 15.45
CA PRO A 309 15.23 3.34 15.70
C PRO A 309 13.92 3.39 14.91
N VAL A 310 12.89 3.97 15.52
CA VAL A 310 11.62 4.22 14.82
C VAL A 310 11.73 5.54 14.10
N GLU A 311 11.83 5.50 12.79
CA GLU A 311 11.86 6.68 11.97
C GLU A 311 10.75 6.64 10.92
N PHE A 312 10.02 7.75 10.82
CA PHE A 312 9.02 7.93 9.79
C PHE A 312 9.53 8.97 8.79
N PRO A 313 10.09 8.55 7.64
CA PRO A 313 10.59 9.49 6.64
C PRO A 313 9.47 10.41 6.16
N LYS A 314 9.70 11.73 6.22
CA LYS A 314 8.73 12.73 5.78
C LYS A 314 9.09 13.20 4.37
N ASP A 315 8.10 13.29 3.49
CA ASP A 315 8.22 14.07 2.27
C ASP A 315 8.37 15.55 2.65
N ARG A 316 9.42 16.18 2.15
CA ARG A 316 9.73 17.59 2.42
C ARG A 316 9.62 18.49 1.20
N ALA A 317 9.44 17.89 0.02
CA ALA A 317 9.22 18.64 -1.21
C ALA A 317 7.83 19.25 -1.25
N GLY A 318 6.82 18.54 -0.76
CA GLY A 318 5.42 18.91 -0.88
C GLY A 318 4.88 18.75 -2.28
N LEU A 319 5.39 17.75 -3.01
CA LEU A 319 4.97 17.37 -4.35
C LEU A 319 4.34 15.99 -4.34
N PHE A 320 3.28 15.87 -5.12
CA PHE A 320 2.76 14.57 -5.51
C PHE A 320 2.94 14.41 -7.03
N VAL A 321 3.63 13.38 -7.44
CA VAL A 321 4.01 13.16 -8.85
C VAL A 321 3.70 11.75 -9.30
N THR A 322 3.40 11.57 -10.59
CA THR A 322 3.45 10.29 -11.28
C THR A 322 4.71 10.19 -12.13
N LEU A 323 5.26 8.99 -12.25
CA LEU A 323 6.36 8.72 -13.16
C LEU A 323 5.81 8.37 -14.54
N GLU A 324 6.15 9.19 -15.51
CA GLU A 324 5.94 8.93 -16.94
C GLU A 324 7.26 8.44 -17.58
N ASP A 325 7.24 8.17 -18.87
CA ASP A 325 8.41 7.58 -19.57
C ASP A 325 9.68 8.40 -19.42
N ASP A 326 9.60 9.73 -19.40
CA ASP A 326 10.76 10.62 -19.44
C ASP A 326 10.66 11.82 -18.47
N HIS A 327 9.63 11.87 -17.63
CA HIS A 327 9.41 12.96 -16.69
C HIS A 327 8.51 12.56 -15.50
N PHE A 328 8.55 13.35 -14.44
CA PHE A 328 7.46 13.36 -13.46
C PHE A 328 6.37 14.33 -13.89
N ASN A 329 5.13 13.88 -13.88
CA ASN A 329 3.99 14.75 -14.00
C ASN A 329 3.53 15.19 -12.60
N VAL A 330 3.49 16.50 -12.33
CA VAL A 330 3.08 17.05 -11.03
C VAL A 330 1.56 17.03 -10.92
N LEU A 331 1.05 16.25 -10.00
CA LEU A 331 -0.38 16.11 -9.75
C LEU A 331 -0.91 17.04 -8.67
N HIS A 332 -0.07 17.34 -7.67
CA HIS A 332 -0.41 18.23 -6.58
C HIS A 332 0.84 18.93 -6.05
N VAL A 333 0.68 20.18 -5.66
CA VAL A 333 1.67 20.97 -4.94
C VAL A 333 1.04 21.42 -3.62
N THR A 334 1.61 21.00 -2.51
CA THR A 334 1.13 21.38 -1.18
C THR A 334 1.33 22.86 -0.93
N PRO A 335 0.28 23.65 -0.62
CA PRO A 335 0.42 25.08 -0.35
C PRO A 335 1.43 25.37 0.76
N GLY A 336 2.29 26.37 0.55
CA GLY A 336 3.35 26.77 1.48
C GLY A 336 4.53 25.79 1.57
N SER A 337 4.57 24.75 0.75
CA SER A 337 5.70 23.81 0.67
C SER A 337 6.92 24.42 -0.03
N PRO A 338 8.11 23.78 0.03
CA PRO A 338 9.26 24.18 -0.78
C PRO A 338 8.94 24.23 -2.28
N ALA A 339 8.20 23.25 -2.80
CA ALA A 339 7.79 23.22 -4.22
C ALA A 339 6.89 24.40 -4.60
N ASP A 340 5.92 24.75 -3.74
CA ASP A 340 5.05 25.92 -3.94
C ASP A 340 5.86 27.22 -3.94
N ARG A 341 6.77 27.40 -2.98
CA ARG A 341 7.68 28.57 -2.94
C ARG A 341 8.63 28.64 -4.13
N ALA A 342 9.00 27.49 -4.71
CA ALA A 342 9.79 27.43 -5.94
C ALA A 342 8.96 27.72 -7.21
N GLY A 343 7.63 27.92 -7.07
CA GLY A 343 6.74 28.24 -8.18
C GLY A 343 6.28 27.04 -9.00
N LEU A 344 6.48 25.82 -8.50
CA LEU A 344 5.96 24.61 -9.16
C LEU A 344 4.45 24.58 -9.06
N LYS A 345 3.81 24.02 -10.10
CA LYS A 345 2.34 23.95 -10.23
C LYS A 345 1.91 22.56 -10.68
N LYS A 346 0.66 22.23 -10.39
CA LYS A 346 0.00 21.07 -10.99
C LYS A 346 0.07 21.15 -12.50
N GLY A 347 0.46 20.04 -13.13
CA GLY A 347 0.66 19.91 -14.57
C GLY A 347 2.10 20.19 -15.04
N ASP A 348 2.98 20.68 -14.15
CA ASP A 348 4.41 20.79 -14.49
C ASP A 348 5.00 19.41 -14.77
N LYS A 349 5.92 19.36 -15.73
CA LYS A 349 6.63 18.16 -16.11
C LYS A 349 8.10 18.29 -15.72
N LEU A 350 8.57 17.45 -14.81
CA LEU A 350 9.92 17.52 -14.26
C LEU A 350 10.81 16.49 -14.94
N ALA A 351 11.75 16.95 -15.77
CA ALA A 351 12.63 16.10 -16.57
C ALA A 351 13.87 15.61 -15.84
N ALA A 352 14.32 16.35 -14.80
CA ALA A 352 15.47 15.95 -14.01
C ALA A 352 15.43 16.49 -12.58
N ILE A 353 16.07 15.77 -11.67
CA ILE A 353 16.28 16.14 -10.26
C ILE A 353 17.79 16.14 -9.99
N ASP A 354 18.37 17.27 -9.61
CA ASP A 354 19.82 17.46 -9.42
C ASP A 354 20.66 16.96 -10.61
N GLY A 355 20.16 17.21 -11.82
CA GLY A 355 20.80 16.81 -13.08
C GLY A 355 20.58 15.33 -13.45
N GLU A 356 19.98 14.53 -12.59
CA GLU A 356 19.64 13.14 -12.89
C GLU A 356 18.30 13.07 -13.62
N ARG A 357 18.30 12.45 -14.82
CA ARG A 357 17.11 12.35 -15.69
C ARG A 357 16.03 11.48 -15.05
N VAL A 358 14.81 11.96 -15.11
CA VAL A 358 13.62 11.21 -14.70
C VAL A 358 13.23 10.23 -15.83
N GLY A 359 12.88 9.01 -15.45
CA GLY A 359 12.44 7.95 -16.35
C GLY A 359 12.38 6.60 -15.66
N PRO A 360 12.13 5.51 -16.37
CA PRO A 360 12.09 4.16 -15.81
C PRO A 360 13.35 3.88 -14.98
N GLY A 361 13.17 3.38 -13.76
CA GLY A 361 14.28 3.11 -12.84
C GLY A 361 14.77 4.32 -12.03
N PHE A 362 14.24 5.54 -12.21
CA PHE A 362 14.65 6.71 -11.45
C PHE A 362 14.66 6.46 -9.92
N TYR A 363 13.64 5.79 -9.38
CA TYR A 363 13.55 5.52 -7.95
C TYR A 363 14.59 4.54 -7.40
N ALA A 364 15.30 3.80 -8.25
CA ALA A 364 16.46 2.98 -7.90
C ALA A 364 17.77 3.77 -7.98
N SER A 365 17.73 4.99 -8.49
CA SER A 365 18.90 5.84 -8.64
C SER A 365 19.33 6.52 -7.35
N ARG A 366 20.48 7.20 -7.39
CA ARG A 366 21.01 8.00 -6.27
C ARG A 366 20.00 9.06 -5.79
N ARG A 367 19.20 9.65 -6.69
CA ARG A 367 18.21 10.67 -6.37
C ARG A 367 16.79 10.12 -6.16
N GLY A 368 16.61 8.81 -6.19
CA GLY A 368 15.27 8.18 -6.05
C GLY A 368 14.50 8.56 -4.79
N ASN A 369 15.18 8.98 -3.73
CA ASN A 369 14.57 9.40 -2.46
C ASN A 369 14.67 10.90 -2.18
N TRP A 370 14.94 11.73 -3.19
CA TRP A 370 15.22 13.18 -3.06
C TRP A 370 14.20 13.94 -2.19
N ALA A 371 12.92 13.61 -2.30
CA ALA A 371 11.86 14.27 -1.53
C ALA A 371 11.95 14.01 0.00
N LYS A 372 12.76 13.03 0.42
CA LYS A 372 12.99 12.66 1.83
C LYS A 372 14.34 13.18 2.37
N ASP A 373 15.08 13.93 1.60
CA ASP A 373 16.35 14.51 2.02
C ASP A 373 16.20 15.32 3.33
N PRO A 374 17.27 15.49 4.11
CA PRO A 374 17.25 16.29 5.34
C PRO A 374 16.68 17.69 5.12
N ALA A 375 16.04 18.24 6.15
CA ALA A 375 15.53 19.59 6.08
C ALA A 375 16.66 20.60 5.79
N GLY A 376 16.40 21.54 4.87
CA GLY A 376 17.40 22.53 4.41
C GLY A 376 18.25 22.06 3.22
N THR A 377 18.09 20.82 2.75
CA THR A 377 18.75 20.39 1.50
C THR A 377 18.13 21.14 0.32
N GLU A 378 18.96 21.78 -0.49
CA GLU A 378 18.56 22.36 -1.77
C GLU A 378 18.49 21.25 -2.83
N VAL A 379 17.45 21.26 -3.64
CA VAL A 379 17.24 20.32 -4.73
C VAL A 379 16.94 21.09 -6.00
N ALA A 380 17.76 20.88 -7.01
CA ALA A 380 17.53 21.47 -8.33
C ALA A 380 16.55 20.64 -9.15
N VAL A 381 15.53 21.28 -9.70
CA VAL A 381 14.50 20.64 -10.52
C VAL A 381 14.52 21.27 -11.89
N ALA A 382 14.65 20.46 -12.94
CA ALA A 382 14.53 20.91 -14.31
C ALA A 382 13.20 20.50 -14.92
N LYS A 383 12.49 21.43 -15.55
CA LYS A 383 11.27 21.16 -16.30
C LYS A 383 11.58 20.73 -17.74
N THR A 384 10.63 20.08 -18.41
CA THR A 384 10.76 19.64 -19.82
C THR A 384 10.83 20.81 -20.81
N ASP A 385 10.30 21.98 -20.45
CA ASP A 385 10.33 23.22 -21.24
C ASP A 385 11.61 24.05 -21.08
N GLY A 386 12.58 23.53 -20.34
CA GLY A 386 13.90 24.16 -20.16
C GLY A 386 13.94 25.25 -19.07
N GLN A 387 12.90 25.35 -18.23
CA GLN A 387 12.85 26.26 -17.07
C GLN A 387 13.33 25.61 -15.78
#